data_508f93743d4394d183ce60e5abd62b27
#
_entry.id   508f93743d4394d183ce60e5abd62b27
#
_cell.length_a   1.000
_cell.length_b   1.000
_cell.length_c   1.000
_cell.angle_alpha   90.00
_cell.angle_beta   90.00
_cell.angle_gamma   90.00
#
_symmetry.space_group_name_H-M   'P 1'
#
loop_
_entity.id
_entity.type
_entity.pdbx_description
1 polymer ?
#
loop_
_entity_poly.entity_id
_entity_poly.type
_entity_poly.pdbx_seq_one_letter_code
_entity_poly.pdbx_strand_id
1 'polypeptide(L)'
;MIKIKRNLLTFLSLLLFFLSFSSISVEAIDYKKLAEERKSLEIESNSYDNWPLGPAIGAQAAILMDANTGAILYAKNIHEKLYPASITKLLSTYVAIQECELDEMVTFSEDAVYSINWWEDANMGVYAGSSLTLEEVLYGILVGSANEAAYAVAEHVSGNLESFSTLMNKTAKELGCLNTNFVTPNGIHDENHYTTAYDMALIAKAFFSNETLTKMSSTTRFDVPVTENQTREGLILTAKSQLLPGKPYAYQPLVGTKTGYTDQARQTLVSCAEKNGLKLICVILKEESPAQFTDTIELFNYGFENFEAISLDGINNEYAIDNHFFTRDIDLLGNSKTILALNEKDYVVLPNTITFSDLNSKVSFDNKQENSVACINYYYKNYLLGKISVDLAIDEPYVFDFGNQKYSTVDIVESQNQNTIYVNVIHLLIGFILIVILFTILFSIQSFTKNKRMAKKRKNRLRRSILNGNHWDIRRY
;
A
#
# COMPACT_ATOMS: atom_id res chain seq x y z
N MET A 1 59.09 -4.16 -53.51
CA MET A 1 59.10 -3.02 -52.57
C MET A 1 57.70 -2.49 -52.24
N ILE A 2 56.77 -2.36 -53.16
CA ILE A 2 55.43 -1.77 -52.96
C ILE A 2 54.51 -2.62 -52.06
N LYS A 3 54.51 -3.97 -52.13
CA LYS A 3 53.71 -4.84 -51.28
C LYS A 3 54.16 -4.80 -49.78
N ILE A 4 55.47 -4.68 -49.52
CA ILE A 4 56.00 -4.62 -48.14
C ILE A 4 55.61 -3.30 -47.47
N LYS A 5 55.62 -2.18 -48.17
CA LYS A 5 55.17 -0.87 -47.64
C LYS A 5 53.66 -0.85 -47.35
N ARG A 6 52.83 -1.51 -48.14
CA ARG A 6 51.36 -1.58 -47.92
C ARG A 6 51.04 -2.42 -46.72
N ASN A 7 51.70 -3.58 -46.51
CA ASN A 7 51.49 -4.40 -45.35
C ASN A 7 52.02 -3.75 -44.03
N LEU A 8 53.07 -2.98 -44.09
CA LEU A 8 53.58 -2.19 -42.97
C LEU A 8 52.63 -1.07 -42.61
N LEU A 9 52.03 -0.38 -43.58
CA LEU A 9 51.03 0.68 -43.34
C LEU A 9 49.74 0.11 -42.73
N THR A 10 49.26 -1.04 -43.21
CA THR A 10 48.08 -1.73 -42.59
C THR A 10 48.36 -2.27 -41.21
N PHE A 11 49.58 -2.76 -40.94
CA PHE A 11 49.98 -3.17 -39.60
C PHE A 11 50.10 -1.97 -38.63
N LEU A 12 50.64 -0.86 -39.11
CA LEU A 12 50.74 0.36 -38.33
C LEU A 12 49.35 0.99 -38.03
N SER A 13 48.44 0.95 -38.99
CA SER A 13 47.07 1.43 -38.79
C SER A 13 46.26 0.55 -37.87
N LEU A 14 46.47 -0.79 -37.91
CA LEU A 14 45.89 -1.73 -36.94
C LEU A 14 46.48 -1.53 -35.54
N LEU A 15 47.81 -1.30 -35.43
CA LEU A 15 48.48 -1.02 -34.15
C LEU A 15 48.01 0.31 -33.55
N LEU A 16 47.84 1.37 -34.35
CA LEU A 16 47.24 2.64 -33.90
C LEU A 16 45.76 2.49 -33.52
N PHE A 17 45.01 1.67 -34.25
CA PHE A 17 43.63 1.36 -33.89
C PHE A 17 43.55 0.61 -32.55
N PHE A 18 44.42 -0.38 -32.31
CA PHE A 18 44.50 -1.07 -31.01
C PHE A 18 45.06 -0.18 -29.87
N LEU A 19 45.96 0.74 -30.17
CA LEU A 19 46.48 1.73 -29.18
C LEU A 19 45.44 2.82 -28.88
N SER A 20 44.49 3.11 -29.76
CA SER A 20 43.39 4.04 -29.46
C SER A 20 42.30 3.43 -28.58
N PHE A 21 42.25 2.07 -28.43
CA PHE A 21 41.41 1.36 -27.45
C PHE A 21 42.07 1.19 -26.09
N SER A 22 43.33 1.58 -25.91
CA SER A 22 43.98 1.51 -24.61
C SER A 22 43.58 2.70 -23.76
N SER A 23 42.84 2.37 -22.71
CA SER A 23 42.48 3.21 -21.54
C SER A 23 41.26 4.12 -21.65
N ILE A 24 40.11 3.57 -21.94
CA ILE A 24 38.94 3.92 -21.15
C ILE A 24 39.08 3.12 -19.83
N SER A 25 39.70 3.71 -18.84
CA SER A 25 39.60 3.20 -17.48
C SER A 25 38.15 3.44 -17.05
N VAL A 26 37.30 2.43 -17.21
CA VAL A 26 36.04 2.40 -16.51
C VAL A 26 36.40 2.28 -15.04
N GLU A 27 36.39 3.37 -14.34
CA GLU A 27 36.57 3.37 -12.89
C GLU A 27 35.42 2.55 -12.31
N ALA A 28 35.75 1.41 -11.72
CA ALA A 28 34.72 0.54 -11.11
C ALA A 28 34.02 1.36 -10.00
N ILE A 29 32.69 1.42 -10.04
CA ILE A 29 31.91 2.12 -9.02
C ILE A 29 32.19 1.47 -7.67
N ASP A 30 32.77 2.22 -6.75
CA ASP A 30 32.95 1.79 -5.36
C ASP A 30 31.66 2.02 -4.57
N TYR A 31 30.80 1.02 -4.58
CA TYR A 31 29.51 1.06 -3.88
C TYR A 31 29.66 1.21 -2.36
N LYS A 32 30.77 0.70 -1.77
CA LYS A 32 31.03 0.90 -0.34
C LYS A 32 31.32 2.36 0.00
N LYS A 33 32.11 3.01 -0.84
CA LYS A 33 32.38 4.43 -0.71
C LYS A 33 31.08 5.24 -0.84
N LEU A 34 30.21 4.89 -1.80
CA LEU A 34 28.91 5.54 -1.94
C LEU A 34 28.01 5.33 -0.72
N ALA A 35 28.04 4.15 -0.09
CA ALA A 35 27.30 3.90 1.15
C ALA A 35 27.82 4.78 2.31
N GLU A 36 29.16 4.92 2.44
CA GLU A 36 29.74 5.83 3.44
C GLU A 36 29.39 7.31 3.17
N GLU A 37 29.39 7.74 1.91
CA GLU A 37 28.94 9.07 1.54
C GLU A 37 27.46 9.32 1.91
N ARG A 38 26.59 8.30 1.72
CA ARG A 38 25.18 8.36 2.10
C ARG A 38 24.94 8.48 3.60
N LYS A 39 25.88 8.08 4.47
CA LYS A 39 25.78 8.28 5.92
C LYS A 39 25.77 9.77 6.29
N SER A 40 26.32 10.63 5.45
CA SER A 40 26.31 12.08 5.66
C SER A 40 25.03 12.78 5.20
N LEU A 41 24.10 12.06 4.57
CA LEU A 41 22.81 12.62 4.17
C LEU A 41 21.99 13.00 5.41
N GLU A 42 21.20 14.04 5.26
CA GLU A 42 20.32 14.54 6.33
C GLU A 42 19.34 13.45 6.81
N ILE A 43 19.23 13.34 8.13
CA ILE A 43 18.22 12.56 8.81
C ILE A 43 17.14 13.55 9.25
N GLU A 44 16.02 13.59 8.51
CA GLU A 44 14.95 14.57 8.68
C GLU A 44 14.42 14.58 10.12
N SER A 45 14.27 13.39 10.75
CA SER A 45 13.81 13.27 12.13
C SER A 45 14.76 13.85 13.17
N ASN A 46 16.05 14.04 12.85
CA ASN A 46 17.00 14.69 13.76
C ASN A 46 16.79 16.21 13.87
N SER A 47 16.02 16.81 12.96
CA SER A 47 15.62 18.21 13.03
C SER A 47 14.45 18.48 13.97
N TYR A 48 13.81 17.42 14.52
CA TYR A 48 12.68 17.56 15.42
C TYR A 48 13.16 17.94 16.82
N ASP A 49 12.58 18.97 17.39
CA ASP A 49 12.93 19.41 18.74
C ASP A 49 12.62 18.30 19.77
N ASN A 50 13.55 18.08 20.70
CA ASN A 50 13.46 17.05 21.73
C ASN A 50 13.25 15.63 21.17
N TRP A 51 13.73 15.37 19.95
CA TRP A 51 13.68 14.04 19.35
C TRP A 51 15.01 13.32 19.56
N PRO A 52 15.02 12.03 19.88
CA PRO A 52 16.25 11.26 19.96
C PRO A 52 17.03 11.31 18.63
N LEU A 53 18.35 11.48 18.69
CA LEU A 53 19.17 11.49 17.49
C LEU A 53 19.20 10.08 16.85
N GLY A 54 18.75 9.98 15.61
CA GLY A 54 18.78 8.75 14.84
C GLY A 54 20.17 8.39 14.34
N PRO A 55 20.49 7.10 14.15
CA PRO A 55 21.77 6.64 13.68
C PRO A 55 22.06 7.03 12.21
N ALA A 56 23.34 7.27 11.91
CA ALA A 56 23.81 7.51 10.55
C ALA A 56 23.99 6.19 9.79
N ILE A 57 23.06 5.85 8.93
CA ILE A 57 23.05 4.60 8.14
C ILE A 57 23.42 4.83 6.68
N GLY A 58 23.90 3.76 6.01
CA GLY A 58 24.36 3.81 4.61
C GLY A 58 23.27 3.79 3.56
N ALA A 59 22.01 3.54 3.94
CA ALA A 59 20.87 3.55 3.03
C ALA A 59 20.62 4.92 2.40
N GLN A 60 20.21 4.96 1.14
CA GLN A 60 19.79 6.20 0.47
C GLN A 60 18.50 6.75 1.10
N ALA A 61 17.54 5.90 1.38
CA ALA A 61 16.31 6.25 2.08
C ALA A 61 15.96 5.18 3.11
N ALA A 62 15.44 5.61 4.27
CA ALA A 62 14.97 4.70 5.31
C ALA A 62 13.90 5.35 6.18
N ILE A 63 13.00 4.52 6.69
CA ILE A 63 11.96 4.89 7.65
C ILE A 63 11.87 3.85 8.75
N LEU A 64 11.68 4.32 9.97
CA LEU A 64 11.18 3.49 11.09
C LEU A 64 9.83 4.06 11.51
N MET A 65 8.80 3.23 11.44
CA MET A 65 7.41 3.63 11.69
C MET A 65 6.77 2.65 12.67
N ASP A 66 5.99 3.15 13.60
CA ASP A 66 5.12 2.29 14.41
C ASP A 66 3.99 1.70 13.56
N ALA A 67 3.85 0.38 13.63
CA ALA A 67 2.92 -0.36 12.78
C ALA A 67 1.45 -0.08 13.08
N ASN A 68 1.11 0.26 14.32
CA ASN A 68 -0.27 0.47 14.76
C ASN A 68 -0.72 1.92 14.53
N THR A 69 0.04 2.87 15.04
CA THR A 69 -0.31 4.30 15.00
C THR A 69 0.06 4.96 13.67
N GLY A 70 1.11 4.48 13.00
CA GLY A 70 1.72 5.12 11.84
C GLY A 70 2.67 6.28 12.23
N ALA A 71 3.04 6.40 13.49
CA ALA A 71 4.02 7.37 13.96
C ALA A 71 5.40 7.10 13.34
N ILE A 72 6.02 8.14 12.79
CA ILE A 72 7.34 8.06 12.16
C ILE A 72 8.40 8.37 13.22
N LEU A 73 9.22 7.38 13.55
CA LEU A 73 10.25 7.50 14.58
C LEU A 73 11.61 7.90 14.01
N TYR A 74 11.89 7.48 12.77
CA TYR A 74 13.08 7.82 12.01
C TYR A 74 12.71 8.10 10.56
N ALA A 75 13.25 9.17 10.00
CA ALA A 75 13.03 9.57 8.62
C ALA A 75 14.33 10.01 7.96
N LYS A 76 14.67 9.39 6.82
CA LYS A 76 15.78 9.75 5.94
C LYS A 76 15.32 9.59 4.50
N ASN A 77 15.19 10.70 3.75
CA ASN A 77 14.75 10.73 2.34
C ASN A 77 13.47 9.91 2.10
N ILE A 78 12.54 9.91 3.06
CA ILE A 78 11.40 8.96 3.07
C ILE A 78 10.46 9.11 1.87
N HIS A 79 10.50 10.20 1.14
CA HIS A 79 9.68 10.48 -0.05
C HIS A 79 10.47 10.42 -1.36
N GLU A 80 11.76 10.08 -1.34
CA GLU A 80 12.56 9.87 -2.55
C GLU A 80 12.07 8.63 -3.31
N LYS A 81 11.83 8.79 -4.63
CA LYS A 81 11.42 7.70 -5.50
C LYS A 81 12.62 6.81 -5.83
N LEU A 82 12.55 5.56 -5.42
CA LEU A 82 13.59 4.56 -5.60
C LEU A 82 12.99 3.25 -6.11
N TYR A 83 13.84 2.37 -6.62
CA TYR A 83 13.41 1.05 -7.11
C TYR A 83 13.26 0.08 -5.95
N PRO A 84 12.09 -0.60 -5.83
CA PRO A 84 11.84 -1.50 -4.71
C PRO A 84 12.51 -2.87 -4.84
N ALA A 85 12.78 -3.36 -6.04
CA ALA A 85 13.11 -4.76 -6.28
C ALA A 85 12.05 -5.70 -5.66
N SER A 86 12.46 -6.87 -5.16
CA SER A 86 11.54 -7.91 -4.67
C SER A 86 10.76 -7.57 -3.38
N ILE A 87 10.95 -6.41 -2.75
CA ILE A 87 10.03 -5.98 -1.68
C ILE A 87 8.63 -5.64 -2.25
N THR A 88 8.51 -5.42 -3.56
CA THR A 88 7.24 -5.36 -4.32
C THR A 88 6.31 -6.52 -3.99
N LYS A 89 6.86 -7.71 -3.75
CA LYS A 89 6.13 -8.93 -3.47
C LYS A 89 5.28 -8.88 -2.20
N LEU A 90 5.56 -7.95 -1.29
CA LEU A 90 4.68 -7.67 -0.14
C LEU A 90 3.30 -7.22 -0.62
N LEU A 91 3.26 -6.28 -1.58
CA LEU A 91 1.98 -5.83 -2.13
C LEU A 91 1.32 -6.90 -3.00
N SER A 92 2.08 -7.60 -3.83
CA SER A 92 1.52 -8.65 -4.70
C SER A 92 0.85 -9.78 -3.90
N THR A 93 1.49 -10.20 -2.80
CA THR A 93 0.91 -11.23 -1.92
C THR A 93 -0.24 -10.70 -1.08
N TYR A 94 -0.18 -9.44 -0.66
CA TYR A 94 -1.30 -8.79 0.02
C TYR A 94 -2.54 -8.68 -0.87
N VAL A 95 -2.36 -8.27 -2.13
CA VAL A 95 -3.47 -8.24 -3.11
C VAL A 95 -4.04 -9.65 -3.34
N ALA A 96 -3.18 -10.65 -3.51
CA ALA A 96 -3.63 -12.02 -3.77
C ALA A 96 -4.52 -12.59 -2.65
N ILE A 97 -4.14 -12.39 -1.38
CA ILE A 97 -4.92 -12.90 -0.25
C ILE A 97 -6.22 -12.10 0.01
N GLN A 98 -6.36 -10.90 -0.59
CA GLN A 98 -7.60 -10.13 -0.52
C GLN A 98 -8.62 -10.57 -1.59
N GLU A 99 -8.14 -11.12 -2.70
CA GLU A 99 -8.97 -11.43 -3.87
C GLU A 99 -9.28 -12.93 -4.01
N CYS A 100 -8.49 -13.83 -3.39
CA CYS A 100 -8.57 -15.27 -3.59
C CYS A 100 -8.48 -16.04 -2.26
N GLU A 101 -9.06 -17.25 -2.24
CA GLU A 101 -8.94 -18.16 -1.11
C GLU A 101 -7.59 -18.94 -1.18
N LEU A 102 -7.05 -19.32 -0.02
CA LEU A 102 -5.73 -19.95 0.08
C LEU A 102 -5.65 -21.36 -0.56
N ASP A 103 -6.75 -22.05 -0.68
CA ASP A 103 -6.85 -23.40 -1.26
C ASP A 103 -7.12 -23.39 -2.78
N GLU A 104 -7.30 -22.21 -3.40
CA GLU A 104 -7.42 -22.12 -4.85
C GLU A 104 -6.17 -22.61 -5.57
N MET A 105 -6.35 -23.31 -6.69
CA MET A 105 -5.26 -23.89 -7.48
C MET A 105 -4.71 -22.89 -8.48
N VAL A 106 -3.49 -22.42 -8.25
CA VAL A 106 -2.75 -21.52 -9.14
C VAL A 106 -1.96 -22.37 -10.13
N THR A 107 -2.22 -22.20 -11.43
CA THR A 107 -1.51 -22.89 -12.51
C THR A 107 -0.38 -22.01 -13.05
N PHE A 108 0.82 -22.57 -13.16
CA PHE A 108 1.97 -21.91 -13.74
C PHE A 108 1.93 -22.01 -15.27
N SER A 109 1.62 -20.92 -15.94
CA SER A 109 1.62 -20.84 -17.40
C SER A 109 3.05 -20.92 -17.98
N GLU A 110 3.16 -21.14 -19.29
CA GLU A 110 4.45 -21.00 -20.00
C GLU A 110 4.98 -19.57 -19.86
N ASP A 111 4.13 -18.57 -19.96
CA ASP A 111 4.50 -17.16 -19.83
C ASP A 111 5.03 -16.86 -18.42
N ALA A 112 4.38 -17.33 -17.37
CA ALA A 112 4.87 -17.15 -16.00
C ALA A 112 6.25 -17.78 -15.80
N VAL A 113 6.46 -19.01 -16.31
CA VAL A 113 7.68 -19.78 -16.08
C VAL A 113 8.84 -19.29 -16.93
N TYR A 114 8.62 -18.95 -18.22
CA TYR A 114 9.70 -18.59 -19.14
C TYR A 114 9.95 -17.10 -19.30
N SER A 115 9.17 -16.23 -18.63
CA SER A 115 9.42 -14.79 -18.59
C SER A 115 10.60 -14.36 -17.73
N ILE A 116 11.13 -15.26 -16.91
CA ILE A 116 12.24 -15.01 -15.98
C ILE A 116 13.54 -15.64 -16.51
N ASN A 117 14.69 -15.10 -16.09
CA ASN A 117 15.97 -15.75 -16.30
C ASN A 117 16.22 -16.79 -15.19
N TRP A 118 16.02 -18.07 -15.51
CA TRP A 118 16.13 -19.19 -14.56
C TRP A 118 17.46 -19.29 -13.83
N TRP A 119 18.53 -18.74 -14.39
CA TRP A 119 19.88 -18.83 -13.82
C TRP A 119 20.21 -17.66 -12.91
N GLU A 120 19.61 -16.50 -13.14
CA GLU A 120 19.90 -15.26 -12.43
C GLU A 120 18.79 -14.87 -11.46
N ASP A 121 17.54 -15.12 -11.88
CA ASP A 121 16.37 -14.71 -11.10
C ASP A 121 16.03 -15.75 -10.01
N ALA A 122 15.51 -15.24 -8.91
CA ALA A 122 14.97 -16.08 -7.85
C ALA A 122 13.72 -16.82 -8.34
N ASN A 123 13.73 -18.14 -8.22
CA ASN A 123 12.62 -19.00 -8.61
C ASN A 123 12.47 -20.16 -7.62
N MET A 124 11.32 -20.81 -7.62
CA MET A 124 11.06 -22.02 -6.83
C MET A 124 11.23 -23.31 -7.65
N GLY A 125 11.51 -23.21 -8.94
CA GLY A 125 11.81 -24.33 -9.82
C GLY A 125 10.60 -25.16 -10.25
N VAL A 126 9.45 -24.54 -10.36
CA VAL A 126 8.19 -25.14 -10.82
C VAL A 126 8.14 -25.13 -12.35
N TYR A 127 7.68 -26.21 -12.97
CA TYR A 127 7.55 -26.31 -14.43
C TYR A 127 6.19 -25.75 -14.91
N ALA A 128 6.16 -25.30 -16.17
CA ALA A 128 4.91 -24.89 -16.82
C ALA A 128 3.88 -26.02 -16.83
N GLY A 129 2.61 -25.67 -16.59
CA GLY A 129 1.51 -26.62 -16.44
C GLY A 129 1.37 -27.23 -15.04
N SER A 130 2.32 -26.99 -14.12
CA SER A 130 2.17 -27.37 -12.71
C SER A 130 1.12 -26.49 -12.02
N SER A 131 0.43 -27.06 -11.03
CA SER A 131 -0.54 -26.33 -10.20
C SER A 131 -0.24 -26.58 -8.73
N LEU A 132 -0.25 -25.51 -7.95
CA LEU A 132 -0.08 -25.50 -6.49
C LEU A 132 -1.21 -24.69 -5.87
N THR A 133 -1.50 -24.91 -4.59
CA THR A 133 -2.43 -24.04 -3.88
C THR A 133 -1.88 -22.62 -3.78
N LEU A 134 -2.75 -21.61 -3.68
CA LEU A 134 -2.32 -20.23 -3.48
C LEU A 134 -1.42 -20.12 -2.25
N GLU A 135 -1.75 -20.81 -1.15
CA GLU A 135 -0.90 -20.83 0.05
C GLU A 135 0.55 -21.27 -0.27
N GLU A 136 0.72 -22.36 -1.00
CA GLU A 136 2.05 -22.89 -1.39
C GLU A 136 2.79 -21.90 -2.30
N VAL A 137 2.08 -21.26 -3.23
CA VAL A 137 2.64 -20.26 -4.13
C VAL A 137 3.06 -18.98 -3.35
N LEU A 138 2.27 -18.54 -2.37
CA LEU A 138 2.62 -17.40 -1.52
C LEU A 138 3.86 -17.69 -0.66
N TYR A 139 4.03 -18.93 -0.15
CA TYR A 139 5.29 -19.36 0.46
C TYR A 139 6.46 -19.30 -0.55
N GLY A 140 6.24 -19.69 -1.79
CA GLY A 140 7.23 -19.55 -2.88
C GLY A 140 7.68 -18.10 -3.06
N ILE A 141 6.74 -17.17 -3.06
CA ILE A 141 6.99 -15.75 -3.23
C ILE A 141 7.70 -15.13 -2.03
N LEU A 142 7.27 -15.44 -0.81
CA LEU A 142 7.77 -14.78 0.40
C LEU A 142 9.07 -15.41 0.92
N VAL A 143 9.18 -16.73 0.95
CA VAL A 143 10.36 -17.45 1.43
C VAL A 143 11.44 -17.55 0.35
N GLY A 144 11.07 -18.06 -0.85
CA GLY A 144 11.97 -18.26 -1.99
C GLY A 144 12.26 -16.98 -2.76
N SER A 145 11.42 -15.97 -2.64
CA SER A 145 11.42 -14.80 -3.49
C SER A 145 11.15 -15.14 -4.97
N ALA A 146 10.40 -16.20 -5.24
CA ALA A 146 10.16 -16.74 -6.57
C ALA A 146 9.48 -15.70 -7.49
N ASN A 147 10.07 -15.45 -8.65
CA ASN A 147 9.58 -14.48 -9.60
C ASN A 147 8.46 -15.05 -10.47
N GLU A 148 8.60 -16.28 -10.96
CA GLU A 148 7.58 -16.99 -11.73
C GLU A 148 6.30 -17.21 -10.90
N ALA A 149 6.45 -17.45 -9.60
CA ALA A 149 5.32 -17.59 -8.70
C ALA A 149 4.50 -16.29 -8.58
N ALA A 150 5.18 -15.13 -8.54
CA ALA A 150 4.49 -13.84 -8.54
C ALA A 150 3.78 -13.55 -9.86
N TYR A 151 4.32 -13.99 -11.01
CA TYR A 151 3.63 -13.94 -12.30
C TYR A 151 2.41 -14.86 -12.34
N ALA A 152 2.56 -16.12 -11.90
CA ALA A 152 1.45 -17.07 -11.86
C ALA A 152 0.28 -16.56 -10.99
N VAL A 153 0.59 -15.94 -9.83
CA VAL A 153 -0.42 -15.27 -8.99
C VAL A 153 -1.08 -14.10 -9.72
N ALA A 154 -0.31 -13.28 -10.41
CA ALA A 154 -0.88 -12.15 -11.17
C ALA A 154 -1.85 -12.61 -12.27
N GLU A 155 -1.51 -13.67 -12.99
CA GLU A 155 -2.39 -14.28 -13.98
C GLU A 155 -3.63 -14.91 -13.33
N HIS A 156 -3.47 -15.60 -12.20
CA HIS A 156 -4.58 -16.23 -11.48
C HIS A 156 -5.59 -15.20 -10.99
N VAL A 157 -5.12 -14.12 -10.34
CA VAL A 157 -5.99 -13.09 -9.73
C VAL A 157 -6.66 -12.20 -10.77
N SER A 158 -5.95 -11.83 -11.83
CA SER A 158 -6.41 -10.77 -12.75
C SER A 158 -6.39 -11.17 -14.24
N GLY A 159 -6.06 -12.42 -14.54
CA GLY A 159 -5.98 -12.96 -15.90
C GLY A 159 -4.75 -12.54 -16.71
N ASN A 160 -4.08 -11.45 -16.35
CA ASN A 160 -2.85 -10.98 -16.99
C ASN A 160 -2.10 -9.97 -16.11
N LEU A 161 -0.83 -9.70 -16.47
CA LEU A 161 0.06 -8.82 -15.70
C LEU A 161 -0.38 -7.35 -15.67
N GLU A 162 -0.94 -6.83 -16.77
CA GLU A 162 -1.37 -5.43 -16.88
C GLU A 162 -2.55 -5.16 -15.92
N SER A 163 -3.53 -6.04 -15.93
CA SER A 163 -4.68 -5.97 -15.03
C SER A 163 -4.26 -6.09 -13.57
N PHE A 164 -3.31 -6.99 -13.26
CA PHE A 164 -2.79 -7.14 -11.90
C PHE A 164 -1.99 -5.91 -11.45
N SER A 165 -1.14 -5.36 -12.31
CA SER A 165 -0.42 -4.10 -12.06
C SER A 165 -1.39 -2.96 -11.77
N THR A 166 -2.48 -2.86 -12.53
CA THR A 166 -3.55 -1.88 -12.29
C THR A 166 -4.19 -2.08 -10.91
N LEU A 167 -4.46 -3.33 -10.52
CA LEU A 167 -5.01 -3.67 -9.21
C LEU A 167 -4.02 -3.35 -8.09
N MET A 168 -2.72 -3.68 -8.25
CA MET A 168 -1.67 -3.32 -7.29
C MET A 168 -1.62 -1.80 -7.06
N ASN A 169 -1.62 -1.01 -8.12
CA ASN A 169 -1.58 0.45 -8.03
C ASN A 169 -2.85 1.04 -7.40
N LYS A 170 -4.01 0.46 -7.67
CA LYS A 170 -5.27 0.80 -7.01
C LYS A 170 -5.19 0.54 -5.50
N THR A 171 -4.76 -0.67 -5.11
CA THR A 171 -4.60 -1.05 -3.70
C THR A 171 -3.56 -0.16 -3.00
N ALA A 172 -2.41 0.10 -3.62
CA ALA A 172 -1.41 1.02 -3.06
C ALA A 172 -2.01 2.41 -2.78
N LYS A 173 -2.80 2.94 -3.71
CA LYS A 173 -3.49 4.23 -3.53
C LYS A 173 -4.51 4.19 -2.39
N GLU A 174 -5.26 3.11 -2.25
CA GLU A 174 -6.22 2.90 -1.15
C GLU A 174 -5.52 2.82 0.21
N LEU A 175 -4.29 2.28 0.26
CA LEU A 175 -3.42 2.28 1.43
C LEU A 175 -2.79 3.65 1.74
N GLY A 176 -2.97 4.66 0.86
CA GLY A 176 -2.44 6.00 1.05
C GLY A 176 -1.11 6.28 0.35
N CYS A 177 -0.61 5.37 -0.50
CA CYS A 177 0.61 5.56 -1.27
C CYS A 177 0.39 6.59 -2.38
N LEU A 178 1.21 7.63 -2.41
CA LEU A 178 1.07 8.74 -3.37
C LEU A 178 2.22 8.84 -4.38
N ASN A 179 3.36 8.23 -4.07
CA ASN A 179 4.60 8.34 -4.85
C ASN A 179 5.11 6.98 -5.33
N THR A 180 4.20 6.07 -5.62
CA THR A 180 4.48 4.68 -5.99
C THR A 180 3.82 4.34 -7.32
N ASN A 181 4.49 3.53 -8.14
CA ASN A 181 3.95 2.92 -9.34
C ASN A 181 4.55 1.52 -9.53
N PHE A 182 3.71 0.51 -9.54
CA PHE A 182 4.10 -0.88 -9.76
C PHE A 182 3.76 -1.28 -11.21
N VAL A 183 4.77 -1.83 -11.92
CA VAL A 183 4.65 -2.31 -13.30
C VAL A 183 4.66 -3.84 -13.33
N THR A 184 5.43 -4.46 -12.42
CA THR A 184 5.58 -5.91 -12.36
C THR A 184 5.19 -6.45 -10.98
N PRO A 185 4.67 -7.70 -10.88
CA PRO A 185 4.28 -8.28 -9.59
C PRO A 185 5.47 -8.74 -8.75
N ASN A 186 6.65 -8.89 -9.34
CA ASN A 186 7.84 -9.46 -8.71
C ASN A 186 8.93 -8.44 -8.38
N GLY A 187 8.85 -7.22 -8.94
CA GLY A 187 9.84 -6.16 -8.74
C GLY A 187 11.09 -6.28 -9.59
N ILE A 188 11.08 -7.07 -10.66
CA ILE A 188 12.11 -7.01 -11.70
C ILE A 188 12.14 -5.58 -12.24
N HIS A 189 13.35 -5.08 -12.53
CA HIS A 189 13.56 -3.69 -12.86
C HIS A 189 12.79 -3.23 -14.10
N ASP A 190 12.11 -2.09 -13.94
CA ASP A 190 11.53 -1.25 -14.97
C ASP A 190 11.69 0.20 -14.53
N GLU A 191 11.98 1.11 -15.45
CA GLU A 191 12.20 2.54 -15.12
C GLU A 191 10.98 3.21 -14.48
N ASN A 192 9.78 2.70 -14.79
CA ASN A 192 8.52 3.18 -14.24
C ASN A 192 8.08 2.44 -12.98
N HIS A 193 8.88 1.45 -12.51
CA HIS A 193 8.58 0.65 -11.32
C HIS A 193 9.30 1.24 -10.11
N TYR A 194 8.66 2.13 -9.37
CA TYR A 194 9.25 2.87 -8.25
C TYR A 194 8.31 2.96 -7.05
N THR A 195 8.93 3.23 -5.91
CA THR A 195 8.25 3.48 -4.63
C THR A 195 9.05 4.47 -3.78
N THR A 196 8.57 4.77 -2.58
CA THR A 196 9.29 5.52 -1.54
C THR A 196 9.37 4.70 -0.26
N ALA A 197 10.27 5.05 0.65
CA ALA A 197 10.35 4.37 1.95
C ALA A 197 9.04 4.55 2.74
N TYR A 198 8.42 5.72 2.66
CA TYR A 198 7.12 6.00 3.29
C TYR A 198 5.99 5.14 2.71
N ASP A 199 5.84 5.10 1.39
CA ASP A 199 4.79 4.30 0.75
C ASP A 199 4.97 2.80 1.01
N MET A 200 6.23 2.32 0.98
CA MET A 200 6.51 0.93 1.35
C MET A 200 6.21 0.61 2.82
N ALA A 201 6.38 1.58 3.73
CA ALA A 201 5.99 1.41 5.13
C ALA A 201 4.46 1.29 5.29
N LEU A 202 3.67 2.03 4.50
CA LEU A 202 2.21 1.88 4.47
C LEU A 202 1.78 0.50 3.94
N ILE A 203 2.42 0.03 2.86
CA ILE A 203 2.19 -1.32 2.32
C ILE A 203 2.59 -2.38 3.36
N ALA A 204 3.74 -2.22 4.01
CA ALA A 204 4.21 -3.13 5.04
C ALA A 204 3.26 -3.15 6.26
N LYS A 205 2.69 -2.01 6.64
CA LYS A 205 1.67 -1.92 7.71
C LYS A 205 0.45 -2.79 7.38
N ALA A 206 -0.08 -2.70 6.16
CA ALA A 206 -1.19 -3.54 5.70
C ALA A 206 -0.78 -5.03 5.63
N PHE A 207 0.41 -5.33 5.12
CA PHE A 207 0.92 -6.68 5.04
C PHE A 207 1.09 -7.34 6.42
N PHE A 208 1.75 -6.67 7.37
CA PHE A 208 2.01 -7.21 8.71
C PHE A 208 0.81 -7.13 9.67
N SER A 209 -0.33 -6.55 9.24
CA SER A 209 -1.61 -6.70 9.93
C SER A 209 -2.29 -8.03 9.61
N ASN A 210 -1.89 -8.71 8.54
CA ASN A 210 -2.37 -10.05 8.18
C ASN A 210 -1.49 -11.12 8.81
N GLU A 211 -2.03 -11.92 9.72
CA GLU A 211 -1.29 -12.95 10.47
C GLU A 211 -0.72 -14.05 9.56
N THR A 212 -1.45 -14.45 8.52
CA THR A 212 -1.01 -15.48 7.56
C THR A 212 0.22 -15.01 6.79
N LEU A 213 0.18 -13.82 6.20
CA LEU A 213 1.32 -13.25 5.48
C LEU A 213 2.52 -12.99 6.39
N THR A 214 2.26 -12.54 7.60
CA THR A 214 3.28 -12.34 8.64
C THR A 214 3.99 -13.66 8.95
N LYS A 215 3.24 -14.74 9.20
CA LYS A 215 3.78 -16.09 9.42
C LYS A 215 4.61 -16.57 8.24
N MET A 216 4.13 -16.40 7.01
CA MET A 216 4.87 -16.80 5.81
C MET A 216 6.20 -16.05 5.69
N SER A 217 6.21 -14.72 5.93
CA SER A 217 7.41 -13.88 5.83
C SER A 217 8.46 -14.12 6.92
N SER A 218 8.07 -14.78 8.03
CA SER A 218 8.98 -15.20 9.12
C SER A 218 9.49 -16.64 8.98
N THR A 219 9.00 -17.37 7.99
CA THR A 219 9.36 -18.77 7.75
C THR A 219 10.77 -18.89 7.17
N THR A 220 11.62 -19.68 7.82
CA THR A 220 13.02 -19.89 7.39
C THR A 220 13.16 -20.91 6.28
N ARG A 221 12.29 -21.90 6.26
CA ARG A 221 12.29 -23.02 5.32
C ARG A 221 10.85 -23.49 5.09
N PHE A 222 10.53 -23.78 3.84
CA PHE A 222 9.26 -24.39 3.45
C PHE A 222 9.53 -25.54 2.47
N ASP A 223 9.04 -26.71 2.80
CA ASP A 223 9.14 -27.91 1.96
C ASP A 223 7.82 -27.97 1.14
N VAL A 224 7.91 -27.73 -0.17
CA VAL A 224 6.75 -27.74 -1.06
C VAL A 224 6.26 -29.17 -1.23
N PRO A 225 5.00 -29.49 -0.95
CA PRO A 225 4.46 -30.84 -1.15
C PRO A 225 4.56 -31.29 -2.60
N VAL A 226 4.79 -32.58 -2.80
CA VAL A 226 4.76 -33.18 -4.15
C VAL A 226 3.30 -33.39 -4.54
N THR A 227 2.89 -32.86 -5.69
CA THR A 227 1.56 -33.04 -6.26
C THR A 227 1.62 -33.75 -7.59
N GLU A 228 0.49 -34.28 -8.08
CA GLU A 228 0.41 -34.99 -9.37
C GLU A 228 0.88 -34.14 -10.55
N ASN A 229 0.70 -32.81 -10.46
CA ASN A 229 1.10 -31.84 -11.49
C ASN A 229 2.48 -31.27 -11.28
N GLN A 230 3.16 -31.64 -10.19
CA GLN A 230 4.50 -31.18 -9.87
C GLN A 230 5.53 -32.18 -10.39
N THR A 231 6.31 -31.78 -11.36
CA THR A 231 7.26 -32.65 -12.05
C THR A 231 8.59 -32.79 -11.31
N ARG A 232 8.81 -32.03 -10.24
CA ARG A 232 10.06 -32.06 -9.46
C ARG A 232 9.79 -32.40 -8.00
N GLU A 233 10.37 -33.49 -7.54
CA GLU A 233 10.33 -33.89 -6.14
C GLU A 233 11.24 -33.03 -5.26
N GLY A 234 10.81 -32.79 -4.01
CA GLY A 234 11.69 -32.21 -2.97
C GLY A 234 12.04 -30.75 -3.19
N LEU A 235 11.10 -29.92 -3.63
CA LEU A 235 11.28 -28.46 -3.64
C LEU A 235 11.42 -27.95 -2.21
N ILE A 236 12.58 -27.38 -1.91
CA ILE A 236 12.87 -26.79 -0.61
C ILE A 236 13.11 -25.29 -0.82
N LEU A 237 12.25 -24.47 -0.23
CA LEU A 237 12.42 -23.03 -0.20
C LEU A 237 13.18 -22.63 1.05
N THR A 238 14.15 -21.75 0.89
CA THR A 238 14.94 -21.22 2.02
C THR A 238 14.93 -19.71 1.98
N ALA A 239 14.57 -19.10 3.11
CA ALA A 239 14.52 -17.65 3.22
C ALA A 239 15.88 -17.00 3.01
N LYS A 240 15.87 -15.90 2.25
CA LYS A 240 17.08 -15.13 1.89
C LYS A 240 17.50 -14.14 2.97
N SER A 241 16.54 -13.67 3.81
CA SER A 241 16.85 -12.72 4.87
C SER A 241 17.75 -13.30 5.94
N GLN A 242 18.79 -12.55 6.30
CA GLN A 242 19.73 -12.93 7.33
C GLN A 242 19.30 -12.51 8.75
N LEU A 243 18.14 -11.81 8.88
CA LEU A 243 17.56 -11.44 10.17
C LEU A 243 16.78 -12.59 10.84
N LEU A 244 16.46 -13.64 10.09
CA LEU A 244 15.67 -14.78 10.58
C LEU A 244 16.45 -15.66 11.54
N PRO A 245 15.78 -16.45 12.41
CA PRO A 245 16.42 -17.36 13.34
C PRO A 245 17.43 -18.32 12.66
N GLY A 246 18.60 -18.49 13.30
CA GLY A 246 19.67 -19.35 12.79
C GLY A 246 20.52 -18.74 11.66
N LYS A 247 20.30 -17.49 11.29
CA LYS A 247 21.10 -16.74 10.32
C LYS A 247 22.11 -15.82 11.01
N PRO A 248 23.15 -15.34 10.28
CA PRO A 248 24.22 -14.51 10.86
C PRO A 248 23.80 -13.24 11.55
N TYR A 249 22.74 -12.59 11.10
CA TYR A 249 22.18 -11.36 11.66
C TYR A 249 20.85 -11.58 12.35
N ALA A 250 20.61 -12.80 12.90
CA ALA A 250 19.35 -13.14 13.54
C ALA A 250 18.96 -12.11 14.61
N TYR A 251 17.76 -11.56 14.49
CA TYR A 251 17.21 -10.54 15.38
C TYR A 251 16.01 -11.09 16.11
N GLN A 252 16.12 -11.32 17.43
CA GLN A 252 15.12 -12.05 18.20
C GLN A 252 13.72 -11.39 18.21
N PRO A 253 13.56 -10.04 18.25
CA PRO A 253 12.26 -9.41 18.16
C PRO A 253 11.61 -9.43 16.78
N LEU A 254 12.25 -10.00 15.75
CA LEU A 254 11.75 -10.00 14.37
C LEU A 254 10.41 -10.74 14.26
N VAL A 255 9.43 -10.10 13.63
CA VAL A 255 8.09 -10.61 13.33
C VAL A 255 8.00 -11.14 11.88
N GLY A 256 8.66 -10.45 10.95
CA GLY A 256 8.70 -10.84 9.56
C GLY A 256 9.60 -9.95 8.72
N THR A 257 9.98 -10.41 7.52
CA THR A 257 10.96 -9.69 6.70
C THR A 257 10.87 -10.05 5.22
N LYS A 258 11.24 -9.13 4.33
CA LYS A 258 11.37 -9.35 2.89
C LYS A 258 12.57 -8.59 2.33
N THR A 259 13.47 -9.30 1.66
CA THR A 259 14.63 -8.74 0.95
C THR A 259 14.32 -8.46 -0.50
N GLY A 260 15.04 -7.49 -1.10
CA GLY A 260 15.04 -7.25 -2.52
C GLY A 260 16.44 -6.85 -3.03
N TYR A 261 16.71 -7.17 -4.28
CA TYR A 261 17.93 -6.77 -4.98
C TYR A 261 17.70 -6.72 -6.49
N THR A 262 18.14 -5.67 -7.10
CA THR A 262 18.50 -5.54 -8.52
C THR A 262 19.73 -4.63 -8.58
N ASP A 263 20.45 -4.61 -9.70
CA ASP A 263 21.61 -3.72 -9.84
C ASP A 263 21.24 -2.25 -9.65
N GLN A 264 20.06 -1.85 -10.10
CA GLN A 264 19.56 -0.47 -9.99
C GLN A 264 19.02 -0.13 -8.60
N ALA A 265 18.30 -1.06 -7.97
CA ALA A 265 17.73 -0.89 -6.63
C ALA A 265 18.79 -1.02 -5.53
N ARG A 266 19.88 -1.73 -5.80
CA ARG A 266 20.81 -2.22 -4.78
C ARG A 266 20.07 -3.08 -3.76
N GLN A 267 20.53 -3.14 -2.51
CA GLN A 267 19.83 -3.88 -1.46
C GLN A 267 18.62 -3.08 -0.96
N THR A 268 17.49 -3.75 -0.89
CA THR A 268 16.27 -3.25 -0.25
C THR A 268 15.79 -4.26 0.80
N LEU A 269 15.24 -3.76 1.90
CA LEU A 269 14.77 -4.59 2.98
C LEU A 269 13.55 -3.96 3.65
N VAL A 270 12.52 -4.74 3.87
CA VAL A 270 11.37 -4.41 4.71
C VAL A 270 11.33 -5.42 5.83
N SER A 271 11.23 -4.95 7.06
CA SER A 271 11.17 -5.81 8.24
C SER A 271 10.18 -5.26 9.26
N CYS A 272 9.59 -6.15 10.02
CA CYS A 272 8.73 -5.82 11.16
C CYS A 272 9.31 -6.51 12.39
N ALA A 273 9.38 -5.79 13.51
CA ALA A 273 9.82 -6.33 14.81
C ALA A 273 8.90 -5.84 15.92
N GLU A 274 8.76 -6.63 16.96
CA GLU A 274 7.90 -6.30 18.11
C GLU A 274 8.62 -6.58 19.43
N LYS A 275 8.56 -5.61 20.33
CA LYS A 275 9.16 -5.71 21.67
C LYS A 275 8.39 -4.81 22.64
N ASN A 276 8.03 -5.35 23.80
CA ASN A 276 7.37 -4.59 24.89
C ASN A 276 6.09 -3.85 24.43
N GLY A 277 5.29 -4.44 23.55
CA GLY A 277 4.05 -3.85 23.03
C GLY A 277 4.25 -2.81 21.90
N LEU A 278 5.48 -2.44 21.57
CA LEU A 278 5.80 -1.59 20.44
C LEU A 278 6.11 -2.44 19.21
N LYS A 279 5.34 -2.28 18.15
CA LYS A 279 5.50 -3.01 16.86
C LYS A 279 5.99 -2.05 15.79
N LEU A 280 7.23 -2.25 15.32
CA LEU A 280 7.92 -1.34 14.42
C LEU A 280 8.10 -1.94 13.04
N ILE A 281 7.94 -1.10 12.01
CA ILE A 281 8.25 -1.38 10.61
C ILE A 281 9.48 -0.59 10.23
N CYS A 282 10.49 -1.27 9.70
CA CYS A 282 11.69 -0.67 9.13
C CYS A 282 11.75 -0.94 7.62
N VAL A 283 11.91 0.12 6.83
CA VAL A 283 12.15 0.03 5.38
C VAL A 283 13.52 0.64 5.08
N ILE A 284 14.35 -0.13 4.39
CA ILE A 284 15.66 0.27 3.88
C ILE A 284 15.61 0.22 2.35
N LEU A 285 15.99 1.32 1.68
CA LEU A 285 16.09 1.39 0.22
C LEU A 285 17.50 1.83 -0.20
N LYS A 286 18.03 1.14 -1.22
CA LYS A 286 19.31 1.40 -1.86
C LYS A 286 20.47 1.40 -0.88
N GLU A 287 20.70 0.27 -0.24
CA GLU A 287 21.82 -0.01 0.66
C GLU A 287 22.80 -1.01 0.01
N GLU A 288 23.95 -1.21 0.61
CA GLU A 288 24.95 -2.20 0.18
C GLU A 288 25.00 -3.39 1.14
N SER A 289 25.21 -4.58 0.59
CA SER A 289 25.34 -5.80 1.39
C SER A 289 26.65 -5.81 2.21
N PRO A 290 26.59 -6.22 3.50
CA PRO A 290 25.44 -6.70 4.25
C PRO A 290 24.75 -5.63 5.13
N ALA A 291 25.05 -4.34 4.88
CA ALA A 291 24.63 -3.25 5.74
C ALA A 291 23.11 -3.10 5.86
N GLN A 292 22.32 -3.54 4.85
CA GLN A 292 20.86 -3.55 4.98
C GLN A 292 20.36 -4.30 6.22
N PHE A 293 21.07 -5.31 6.70
CA PHE A 293 20.71 -6.04 7.92
C PHE A 293 21.17 -5.34 9.19
N THR A 294 22.42 -4.82 9.20
CA THR A 294 22.97 -4.12 10.38
C THR A 294 22.25 -2.83 10.63
N ASP A 295 21.96 -2.05 9.58
CA ASP A 295 21.25 -0.78 9.65
C ASP A 295 19.79 -0.99 10.12
N THR A 296 19.14 -2.06 9.66
CA THR A 296 17.81 -2.44 10.14
C THR A 296 17.82 -2.77 11.65
N ILE A 297 18.81 -3.54 12.12
CA ILE A 297 18.97 -3.84 13.56
C ILE A 297 19.23 -2.57 14.36
N GLU A 298 20.09 -1.68 13.86
CA GLU A 298 20.42 -0.42 14.51
C GLU A 298 19.18 0.48 14.63
N LEU A 299 18.35 0.57 13.56
CA LEU A 299 17.09 1.32 13.58
C LEU A 299 16.06 0.71 14.55
N PHE A 300 15.92 -0.62 14.58
CA PHE A 300 15.02 -1.24 15.56
C PHE A 300 15.49 -1.00 17.00
N ASN A 301 16.79 -1.14 17.27
CA ASN A 301 17.33 -0.86 18.59
C ASN A 301 17.12 0.63 18.97
N TYR A 302 17.37 1.54 18.04
CA TYR A 302 17.08 2.98 18.23
C TYR A 302 15.60 3.19 18.60
N GLY A 303 14.67 2.55 17.89
CA GLY A 303 13.24 2.65 18.18
C GLY A 303 12.88 2.10 19.57
N PHE A 304 13.31 0.88 19.89
CA PHE A 304 12.97 0.23 21.16
C PHE A 304 13.69 0.81 22.39
N GLU A 305 14.80 1.49 22.22
CA GLU A 305 15.56 2.12 23.31
C GLU A 305 15.10 3.55 23.62
N ASN A 306 14.56 4.24 22.60
CA ASN A 306 14.25 5.66 22.73
C ASN A 306 12.75 5.99 22.69
N PHE A 307 11.89 5.01 22.43
CA PHE A 307 10.44 5.20 22.33
C PHE A 307 9.69 4.15 23.13
N GLU A 308 8.54 4.55 23.65
CA GLU A 308 7.64 3.67 24.37
C GLU A 308 6.19 3.81 23.89
N ALA A 309 5.42 2.72 24.00
CA ALA A 309 3.98 2.71 23.79
C ALA A 309 3.28 3.02 25.10
N ILE A 310 2.52 4.10 25.14
CA ILE A 310 1.77 4.51 26.33
C ILE A 310 0.28 4.30 26.06
N SER A 311 -0.30 3.32 26.76
CA SER A 311 -1.76 3.15 26.81
C SER A 311 -2.39 4.27 27.63
N LEU A 312 -3.56 4.74 27.19
CA LEU A 312 -4.33 5.73 27.97
C LEU A 312 -5.14 5.10 29.10
N ASP A 313 -5.18 3.78 29.15
CA ASP A 313 -5.82 3.05 30.24
C ASP A 313 -4.99 3.21 31.52
N GLY A 314 -5.40 4.14 32.40
CA GLY A 314 -4.71 4.46 33.65
C GLY A 314 -3.96 5.81 33.70
N ILE A 315 -3.87 6.55 32.58
CA ILE A 315 -3.51 7.97 32.64
C ILE A 315 -4.74 8.72 33.19
N ASN A 316 -4.61 9.24 34.40
CA ASN A 316 -5.64 9.95 35.18
C ASN A 316 -6.69 10.65 34.33
N ASN A 317 -7.94 10.54 34.76
CA ASN A 317 -9.23 11.04 34.25
C ASN A 317 -9.28 12.44 33.59
N GLU A 318 -8.18 13.16 33.47
CA GLU A 318 -8.10 14.49 32.85
C GLU A 318 -8.34 14.43 31.32
N TYR A 319 -8.12 13.24 30.72
CA TYR A 319 -8.38 12.96 29.29
C TYR A 319 -9.43 11.88 29.04
N ALA A 320 -9.98 11.29 30.13
CA ALA A 320 -11.23 10.57 30.00
C ALA A 320 -12.22 11.57 29.39
N ILE A 321 -12.86 11.19 28.29
CA ILE A 321 -13.96 11.97 27.73
C ILE A 321 -14.86 12.26 28.92
N ASP A 322 -14.93 13.55 29.29
CA ASP A 322 -15.80 13.97 30.39
C ASP A 322 -17.21 13.59 29.97
N ASN A 323 -17.68 12.45 30.48
CA ASN A 323 -18.96 11.84 30.13
C ASN A 323 -20.14 12.70 30.58
N HIS A 324 -19.91 13.90 31.13
CA HIS A 324 -20.96 14.85 31.50
C HIS A 324 -21.91 15.22 30.34
N PHE A 325 -21.48 15.05 29.10
CA PHE A 325 -22.38 15.24 27.95
C PHE A 325 -23.35 14.07 27.73
N PHE A 326 -23.03 12.88 28.24
CA PHE A 326 -23.82 11.65 28.07
C PHE A 326 -24.28 11.01 29.37
N THR A 327 -23.79 11.47 30.51
CA THR A 327 -24.39 11.15 31.79
C THR A 327 -25.65 12.01 31.97
N ARG A 328 -26.78 11.44 31.65
CA ARG A 328 -28.01 11.96 32.25
C ARG A 328 -27.86 11.83 33.78
N ASP A 329 -27.78 12.96 34.48
CA ASP A 329 -27.98 13.10 35.91
C ASP A 329 -29.40 12.66 36.35
N ILE A 330 -29.84 11.49 35.91
CA ILE A 330 -31.05 10.87 36.36
C ILE A 330 -30.62 9.51 36.92
N ASP A 331 -30.06 9.57 38.12
CA ASP A 331 -29.78 8.42 38.96
C ASP A 331 -31.10 7.81 39.52
N LEU A 332 -32.08 7.62 38.61
CA LEU A 332 -33.35 6.98 39.00
C LEU A 332 -33.26 5.46 39.03
N LEU A 333 -32.18 4.86 38.49
CA LEU A 333 -32.00 3.41 38.39
C LEU A 333 -30.56 2.92 38.67
N GLY A 334 -29.70 3.73 39.25
CA GLY A 334 -28.52 3.25 39.96
C GLY A 334 -27.36 2.65 39.17
N ASN A 335 -27.32 2.75 37.85
CA ASN A 335 -26.18 2.30 37.02
C ASN A 335 -26.08 3.14 35.74
N SER A 336 -25.39 4.27 35.80
CA SER A 336 -24.95 4.98 34.58
C SER A 336 -23.73 4.27 33.99
N LYS A 337 -23.94 3.38 33.00
CA LYS A 337 -22.85 2.82 32.25
C LYS A 337 -22.35 3.84 31.23
N THR A 338 -21.04 3.93 31.05
CA THR A 338 -20.39 4.72 30.02
C THR A 338 -20.86 4.24 28.65
N ILE A 339 -21.34 5.17 27.78
CA ILE A 339 -21.79 4.85 26.41
C ILE A 339 -20.59 4.85 25.46
N LEU A 340 -19.55 5.60 25.77
CA LEU A 340 -18.32 5.72 24.98
C LEU A 340 -17.13 5.29 25.83
N ALA A 341 -16.24 4.49 25.24
CA ALA A 341 -14.99 4.07 25.85
C ALA A 341 -13.83 4.31 24.88
N LEU A 342 -12.66 4.61 25.40
CA LEU A 342 -11.44 4.58 24.61
C LEU A 342 -11.07 3.12 24.34
N ASN A 343 -10.57 2.83 23.16
CA ASN A 343 -10.10 1.50 22.81
C ASN A 343 -8.84 1.17 23.63
N GLU A 344 -8.91 0.16 24.47
CA GLU A 344 -7.81 -0.25 25.39
C GLU A 344 -6.57 -0.78 24.64
N LYS A 345 -6.72 -1.16 23.37
CA LYS A 345 -5.61 -1.67 22.56
C LYS A 345 -4.84 -0.54 21.86
N ASP A 346 -5.43 0.64 21.79
CA ASP A 346 -4.79 1.79 21.16
C ASP A 346 -3.82 2.46 22.14
N TYR A 347 -2.76 3.04 21.60
CA TYR A 347 -1.73 3.70 22.37
C TYR A 347 -1.12 4.90 21.62
N VAL A 348 -0.34 5.66 22.32
CA VAL A 348 0.48 6.74 21.79
C VAL A 348 1.95 6.35 21.90
N VAL A 349 2.74 6.59 20.87
CA VAL A 349 4.19 6.36 20.89
C VAL A 349 4.89 7.64 21.30
N LEU A 350 5.61 7.61 22.43
CA LEU A 350 6.39 8.77 22.90
C LEU A 350 7.88 8.50 22.88
N PRO A 351 8.70 9.47 22.43
CA PRO A 351 10.12 9.43 22.73
C PRO A 351 10.37 9.71 24.20
N ASN A 352 11.39 9.09 24.78
CA ASN A 352 11.76 9.23 26.22
C ASN A 352 12.09 10.67 26.64
N THR A 353 12.17 11.59 25.69
CA THR A 353 12.54 13.00 25.87
C THR A 353 11.34 13.94 26.04
N ILE A 354 10.12 13.46 25.84
CA ILE A 354 8.88 14.23 25.99
C ILE A 354 7.89 13.46 26.84
N THR A 355 6.93 14.18 27.43
CA THR A 355 5.87 13.60 28.25
C THR A 355 4.51 13.69 27.55
N PHE A 356 3.53 12.92 28.01
CA PHE A 356 2.18 12.95 27.45
C PHE A 356 1.53 14.35 27.54
N SER A 357 1.88 15.15 28.56
CA SER A 357 1.38 16.53 28.70
C SER A 357 1.89 17.51 27.64
N ASP A 358 2.95 17.14 26.90
CA ASP A 358 3.48 17.96 25.80
C ASP A 358 2.69 17.77 24.49
N LEU A 359 1.72 16.85 24.47
CA LEU A 359 0.94 16.52 23.28
C LEU A 359 -0.28 17.43 23.13
N ASN A 360 -0.63 17.69 21.88
CA ASN A 360 -1.90 18.27 21.47
C ASN A 360 -2.81 17.18 20.93
N SER A 361 -4.08 17.22 21.28
CA SER A 361 -5.08 16.29 20.75
C SER A 361 -6.03 16.97 19.78
N LYS A 362 -6.50 16.21 18.77
CA LYS A 362 -7.55 16.64 17.82
C LYS A 362 -8.51 15.46 17.62
N VAL A 363 -9.80 15.74 17.80
CA VAL A 363 -10.85 14.75 17.50
C VAL A 363 -11.14 14.77 16.00
N SER A 364 -11.21 13.59 15.41
CA SER A 364 -11.63 13.35 14.03
C SER A 364 -12.82 12.39 14.02
N PHE A 365 -13.78 12.64 13.14
CA PHE A 365 -14.94 11.78 12.92
C PHE A 365 -14.80 10.95 11.65
N ASP A 366 -13.67 11.08 10.94
CA ASP A 366 -13.34 10.28 9.74
C ASP A 366 -12.81 8.90 10.15
N ASN A 367 -13.63 8.11 10.85
CA ASN A 367 -13.23 6.80 11.32
C ASN A 367 -13.79 5.70 10.41
N LYS A 368 -12.91 4.77 10.00
CA LYS A 368 -13.26 3.62 9.18
C LYS A 368 -13.40 2.33 9.99
N GLN A 369 -13.21 2.39 11.32
CA GLN A 369 -13.34 1.20 12.17
C GLN A 369 -14.81 0.96 12.53
N GLU A 370 -15.24 -0.28 12.38
CA GLU A 370 -16.56 -0.75 12.81
C GLU A 370 -16.68 -0.56 14.33
N ASN A 371 -17.76 0.00 14.80
CA ASN A 371 -18.07 0.36 16.20
C ASN A 371 -17.34 1.59 16.78
N SER A 372 -16.47 2.26 16.04
CA SER A 372 -15.82 3.48 16.51
C SER A 372 -16.55 4.73 15.99
N VAL A 373 -16.91 5.63 16.90
CA VAL A 373 -17.68 6.86 16.60
C VAL A 373 -16.77 8.06 16.32
N ALA A 374 -15.56 8.04 16.86
CA ALA A 374 -14.57 9.10 16.67
C ALA A 374 -13.15 8.54 16.88
N CYS A 375 -12.16 9.33 16.53
CA CYS A 375 -10.76 9.05 16.79
C CYS A 375 -10.09 10.30 17.36
N ILE A 376 -9.32 10.15 18.43
CA ILE A 376 -8.50 11.20 19.02
C ILE A 376 -7.09 11.03 18.48
N ASN A 377 -6.64 11.99 17.67
CA ASN A 377 -5.28 12.01 17.14
C ASN A 377 -4.39 12.83 18.05
N TYR A 378 -3.29 12.25 18.52
CA TYR A 378 -2.32 12.91 19.40
C TYR A 378 -1.09 13.35 18.59
N TYR A 379 -0.69 14.60 18.77
CA TYR A 379 0.40 15.21 18.03
C TYR A 379 1.41 15.84 19.00
N TYR A 380 2.69 15.62 18.75
CA TYR A 380 3.74 16.49 19.26
C TYR A 380 4.08 17.50 18.16
N LYS A 381 3.75 18.78 18.40
CA LYS A 381 3.78 19.81 17.35
C LYS A 381 2.93 19.39 16.13
N ASN A 382 3.56 19.02 15.02
CA ASN A 382 2.91 18.58 13.79
C ASN A 382 3.06 17.05 13.54
N TYR A 383 3.77 16.33 14.42
CA TYR A 383 4.03 14.91 14.25
C TYR A 383 2.96 14.08 14.93
N LEU A 384 2.28 13.24 14.16
CA LEU A 384 1.30 12.30 14.68
C LEU A 384 2.01 11.20 15.47
N LEU A 385 1.66 11.03 16.74
CA LEU A 385 2.25 10.04 17.63
C LEU A 385 1.29 8.93 18.06
N GLY A 386 0.00 9.12 17.84
CA GLY A 386 -0.99 8.11 18.15
C GLY A 386 -2.39 8.48 17.70
N LYS A 387 -3.21 7.44 17.59
CA LYS A 387 -4.64 7.53 17.30
C LYS A 387 -5.34 6.63 18.28
N ILE A 388 -6.27 7.19 19.04
CA ILE A 388 -7.07 6.44 20.01
C ILE A 388 -8.51 6.46 19.52
N SER A 389 -9.03 5.28 19.26
CA SER A 389 -10.42 5.10 18.86
C SER A 389 -11.37 5.30 20.04
N VAL A 390 -12.48 5.97 19.77
CA VAL A 390 -13.58 6.14 20.72
C VAL A 390 -14.69 5.21 20.28
N ASP A 391 -14.85 4.11 21.00
CA ASP A 391 -15.77 3.06 20.66
C ASP A 391 -17.09 3.21 21.45
N LEU A 392 -18.19 2.70 20.88
CA LEU A 392 -19.41 2.50 21.64
C LEU A 392 -19.19 1.37 22.64
N ALA A 393 -19.30 1.67 23.94
CA ALA A 393 -19.33 0.67 24.99
C ALA A 393 -20.68 -0.09 24.93
N ILE A 394 -20.81 -0.97 23.92
CA ILE A 394 -21.98 -1.85 23.80
C ILE A 394 -21.66 -3.06 24.69
N ASP A 395 -22.00 -2.98 25.99
CA ASP A 395 -22.25 -4.19 26.74
C ASP A 395 -23.48 -4.89 26.13
N GLU A 396 -23.48 -6.22 26.21
CA GLU A 396 -24.49 -7.12 25.65
C GLU A 396 -25.92 -6.53 25.69
N PRO A 397 -26.77 -6.84 24.70
CA PRO A 397 -28.10 -6.27 24.60
C PRO A 397 -28.80 -6.41 25.95
N TYR A 398 -29.21 -5.28 26.53
CA TYR A 398 -29.96 -5.26 27.80
C TYR A 398 -31.16 -6.20 27.63
N VAL A 399 -31.08 -7.37 28.23
CA VAL A 399 -32.27 -8.14 28.58
C VAL A 399 -32.89 -7.39 29.76
N PHE A 400 -33.88 -6.57 29.49
CA PHE A 400 -34.72 -6.02 30.54
C PHE A 400 -35.38 -7.21 31.23
N ASP A 401 -34.84 -7.63 32.36
CA ASP A 401 -35.53 -8.55 33.26
C ASP A 401 -36.63 -7.76 33.96
N PHE A 402 -37.78 -7.74 33.32
CA PHE A 402 -39.02 -7.36 34.00
C PHE A 402 -39.31 -8.47 34.98
N GLY A 403 -38.68 -8.40 36.16
CA GLY A 403 -38.81 -9.37 37.23
C GLY A 403 -40.23 -9.92 37.30
N ASN A 404 -40.36 -11.24 37.32
CA ASN A 404 -41.54 -12.08 37.29
C ASN A 404 -42.77 -11.45 38.00
N GLN A 405 -43.44 -10.50 37.38
CA GLN A 405 -44.86 -10.25 37.65
C GLN A 405 -45.67 -10.96 36.58
N LYS A 406 -46.33 -12.05 36.99
CA LYS A 406 -47.35 -12.71 36.18
C LYS A 406 -48.42 -11.66 35.85
N TYR A 407 -48.31 -11.03 34.73
CA TYR A 407 -49.45 -10.40 34.08
C TYR A 407 -50.11 -11.38 33.15
N SER A 408 -51.41 -11.65 33.45
CA SER A 408 -52.33 -12.36 32.58
C SER A 408 -52.24 -11.83 31.16
N THR A 409 -52.22 -12.75 30.21
CA THR A 409 -52.34 -12.52 28.78
C THR A 409 -53.39 -11.47 28.45
N VAL A 410 -52.92 -10.27 28.07
CA VAL A 410 -53.74 -9.32 27.34
C VAL A 410 -53.39 -9.56 25.86
N ASP A 411 -54.41 -9.93 25.08
CA ASP A 411 -54.30 -10.08 23.65
C ASP A 411 -53.66 -8.86 23.02
N ILE A 412 -52.50 -9.06 22.41
CA ILE A 412 -51.83 -8.03 21.59
C ILE A 412 -52.66 -7.94 20.31
N VAL A 413 -53.49 -6.88 20.24
CA VAL A 413 -54.04 -6.44 18.95
C VAL A 413 -52.87 -6.04 18.09
N GLU A 414 -52.64 -6.78 17.01
CA GLU A 414 -51.71 -6.38 15.95
C GLU A 414 -52.03 -4.96 15.50
N SER A 415 -51.18 -4.03 15.87
CA SER A 415 -51.22 -2.66 15.28
C SER A 415 -50.72 -2.79 13.84
N GLN A 416 -51.66 -2.52 12.94
CA GLN A 416 -51.45 -2.48 11.50
C GLN A 416 -50.21 -1.69 11.11
N ASN A 417 -49.43 -2.31 10.25
CA ASN A 417 -48.38 -1.77 9.42
C ASN A 417 -48.58 -0.30 9.06
N GLN A 418 -47.83 0.60 9.62
CA GLN A 418 -47.57 1.86 8.96
C GLN A 418 -46.61 1.58 7.83
N ASN A 419 -47.09 1.66 6.60
CA ASN A 419 -46.32 1.58 5.37
C ASN A 419 -45.30 2.74 5.36
N THR A 420 -44.11 2.51 5.88
CA THR A 420 -42.97 3.36 5.64
C THR A 420 -42.52 3.16 4.21
N ILE A 421 -42.83 4.13 3.35
CA ILE A 421 -42.35 4.14 1.96
C ILE A 421 -40.86 4.51 2.00
N TYR A 422 -39.98 3.57 1.85
CA TYR A 422 -38.56 3.82 1.62
C TYR A 422 -38.38 4.38 0.21
N VAL A 423 -38.18 5.69 0.11
CA VAL A 423 -37.88 6.33 -1.17
C VAL A 423 -36.38 6.21 -1.41
N ASN A 424 -36.01 5.34 -2.34
CA ASN A 424 -34.62 5.20 -2.73
C ASN A 424 -34.15 6.46 -3.50
N VAL A 425 -33.25 7.22 -2.90
CA VAL A 425 -32.71 8.49 -3.44
C VAL A 425 -32.13 8.29 -4.86
N ILE A 426 -31.61 7.11 -5.18
CA ILE A 426 -31.08 6.78 -6.51
C ILE A 426 -32.20 6.82 -7.57
N HIS A 427 -33.40 6.30 -7.26
CA HIS A 427 -34.50 6.33 -8.20
C HIS A 427 -35.03 7.75 -8.44
N LEU A 428 -34.99 8.64 -7.43
CA LEU A 428 -35.31 10.05 -7.60
C LEU A 428 -34.30 10.76 -8.49
N LEU A 429 -33.00 10.47 -8.33
CA LEU A 429 -31.95 11.02 -9.19
C LEU A 429 -32.08 10.54 -10.64
N ILE A 430 -32.36 9.26 -10.85
CA ILE A 430 -32.61 8.72 -12.20
C ILE A 430 -33.83 9.38 -12.83
N GLY A 431 -34.93 9.55 -12.09
CA GLY A 431 -36.12 10.26 -12.53
C GLY A 431 -35.82 11.69 -12.96
N PHE A 432 -35.04 12.42 -12.18
CA PHE A 432 -34.63 13.79 -12.49
C PHE A 432 -33.78 13.85 -13.78
N ILE A 433 -32.82 12.96 -13.95
CA ILE A 433 -31.98 12.87 -15.15
C ILE A 433 -32.85 12.60 -16.40
N LEU A 434 -33.83 11.68 -16.31
CA LEU A 434 -34.74 11.39 -17.41
C LEU A 434 -35.58 12.58 -17.80
N ILE A 435 -36.06 13.39 -16.84
CA ILE A 435 -36.78 14.63 -17.08
C ILE A 435 -35.91 15.66 -17.82
N VAL A 436 -34.65 15.82 -17.41
CA VAL A 436 -33.70 16.75 -18.07
C VAL A 436 -33.43 16.31 -19.52
N ILE A 437 -33.26 15.01 -19.76
CA ILE A 437 -33.10 14.45 -21.12
C ILE A 437 -34.33 14.71 -21.97
N LEU A 438 -35.53 14.53 -21.42
CA LEU A 438 -36.78 14.78 -22.13
C LEU A 438 -36.91 16.27 -22.53
N PHE A 439 -36.58 17.18 -21.61
CA PHE A 439 -36.55 18.62 -21.88
C PHE A 439 -35.55 18.99 -22.98
N THR A 440 -34.38 18.44 -22.98
CA THR A 440 -33.34 18.69 -24.02
C THR A 440 -33.78 18.19 -25.39
N ILE A 441 -34.46 17.03 -25.45
CA ILE A 441 -35.03 16.47 -26.70
C ILE A 441 -36.14 17.40 -27.20
N LEU A 442 -37.06 17.81 -26.35
CA LEU A 442 -38.16 18.71 -26.73
C LEU A 442 -37.65 20.06 -27.25
N PHE A 443 -36.66 20.63 -26.58
CA PHE A 443 -36.01 21.87 -26.99
C PHE A 443 -35.30 21.73 -28.35
N SER A 444 -34.63 20.60 -28.57
CA SER A 444 -34.00 20.30 -29.85
C SER A 444 -35.00 20.16 -30.99
N ILE A 445 -36.13 19.50 -30.74
CA ILE A 445 -37.22 19.39 -31.72
C ILE A 445 -37.84 20.79 -32.05
N GLN A 446 -38.06 21.64 -31.02
CA GLN A 446 -38.53 22.99 -31.24
C GLN A 446 -37.53 23.82 -32.06
N SER A 447 -36.26 23.73 -31.73
CA SER A 447 -35.20 24.43 -32.47
C SER A 447 -35.12 23.95 -33.92
N PHE A 448 -35.21 22.65 -34.16
CA PHE A 448 -35.22 22.07 -35.50
C PHE A 448 -36.42 22.51 -36.34
N THR A 449 -37.60 22.51 -35.73
CA THR A 449 -38.86 22.96 -36.42
C THR A 449 -38.82 24.47 -36.71
N LYS A 450 -38.29 25.30 -35.81
CA LYS A 450 -38.07 26.72 -35.99
C LYS A 450 -37.10 26.99 -37.15
N ASN A 451 -35.97 26.24 -37.17
CA ASN A 451 -35.00 26.38 -38.26
C ASN A 451 -35.57 25.93 -39.60
N LYS A 452 -36.37 24.86 -39.65
CA LYS A 452 -37.05 24.38 -40.87
C LYS A 452 -38.07 25.42 -41.39
N ARG A 453 -38.81 26.09 -40.48
CA ARG A 453 -39.73 27.21 -40.82
C ARG A 453 -38.96 28.44 -41.37
N MET A 454 -37.80 28.74 -40.80
CA MET A 454 -36.95 29.85 -41.26
C MET A 454 -36.35 29.56 -42.63
N ALA A 455 -35.87 28.33 -42.84
CA ALA A 455 -35.37 27.92 -44.16
C ALA A 455 -36.44 27.93 -45.22
N LYS A 456 -37.70 27.53 -44.92
CA LYS A 456 -38.84 27.61 -45.82
C LYS A 456 -39.23 29.07 -46.16
N LYS A 457 -39.18 29.98 -45.15
CA LYS A 457 -39.39 31.42 -45.37
C LYS A 457 -38.28 32.02 -46.25
N ARG A 458 -37.01 31.67 -46.08
CA ARG A 458 -35.88 32.09 -46.93
C ARG A 458 -36.06 31.58 -48.38
N LYS A 459 -36.43 30.33 -48.56
CA LYS A 459 -36.67 29.74 -49.91
C LYS A 459 -37.86 30.43 -50.62
N ASN A 460 -38.91 30.78 -49.91
CA ASN A 460 -40.05 31.48 -50.49
C ASN A 460 -39.74 32.97 -50.78
N ARG A 461 -38.87 33.64 -50.02
CA ARG A 461 -38.38 35.00 -50.33
C ARG A 461 -37.48 34.98 -51.58
N LEU A 462 -36.59 33.99 -51.72
CA LEU A 462 -35.78 33.83 -52.93
C LEU A 462 -36.66 33.59 -54.19
N ARG A 463 -37.66 32.69 -54.10
CA ARG A 463 -38.62 32.47 -55.19
C ARG A 463 -39.38 33.72 -55.60
N ARG A 464 -39.79 34.58 -54.66
CA ARG A 464 -40.46 35.85 -54.95
C ARG A 464 -39.52 36.91 -55.58
N SER A 465 -38.23 36.93 -55.20
CA SER A 465 -37.25 37.84 -55.81
C SER A 465 -36.89 37.43 -57.26
N ILE A 466 -36.88 36.16 -57.54
CA ILE A 466 -36.64 35.63 -58.89
C ILE A 466 -37.84 35.90 -59.82
N LEU A 467 -39.06 35.83 -59.30
CA LEU A 467 -40.30 36.08 -60.07
C LEU A 467 -40.52 37.59 -60.35
N ASN A 468 -39.92 38.50 -59.55
CA ASN A 468 -40.08 39.95 -59.70
C ASN A 468 -38.94 40.63 -60.51
N GLY A 469 -38.11 39.88 -61.21
CA GLY A 469 -37.20 40.43 -62.22
C GLY A 469 -36.07 41.33 -61.75
N ASN A 470 -35.70 41.35 -60.47
CA ASN A 470 -34.61 42.15 -59.94
C ASN A 470 -33.33 41.32 -59.89
N HIS A 471 -32.49 41.44 -60.90
CA HIS A 471 -31.08 41.06 -60.90
C HIS A 471 -30.33 41.98 -59.92
N TRP A 472 -29.99 41.49 -58.72
CA TRP A 472 -28.94 42.07 -57.88
C TRP A 472 -28.11 40.99 -57.18
N ASP A 473 -26.86 40.98 -57.63
CA ASP A 473 -25.60 40.61 -56.98
C ASP A 473 -25.58 39.43 -56.00
N ILE A 474 -25.07 38.32 -56.51
CA ILE A 474 -24.67 37.13 -55.71
C ILE A 474 -23.24 37.33 -55.15
N ARG A 475 -23.04 38.34 -54.28
CA ARG A 475 -21.80 38.44 -53.49
C ARG A 475 -22.09 39.16 -52.19
N ARG A 476 -22.70 38.47 -51.28
CA ARG A 476 -22.70 38.73 -49.82
C ARG A 476 -23.84 37.93 -49.19
N TYR A 477 -23.49 36.72 -48.77
CA TYR A 477 -23.98 36.06 -47.54
C TYR A 477 -23.34 34.71 -47.42
#